data_80d46b39b1adc22dd5ed6a643e3d3cce
#
_entry.id   80d46b39b1adc22dd5ed6a643e3d3cce
#
_cell.length_a   1.000
_cell.length_b   1.000
_cell.length_c   1.000
_cell.angle_alpha   90.00
_cell.angle_beta   90.00
_cell.angle_gamma   90.00
#
_symmetry.space_group_name_H-M   'P 1'
#
loop_
_entity.id
_entity.type
_entity.pdbx_description
1 polymer ?
#
loop_
_entity_poly.entity_id
_entity_poly.type
_entity_poly.pdbx_seq_one_letter_code
_entity_poly.pdbx_strand_id
1 'polypeptide(L)'
;MKTNKKELERLYNLGLKLEKQGDFDGATDAYQQALKIDPQDFGGIKVRLASMGRGEVPEIASRAYVSTLFDQNAEMFDYILVDQLGYNVPFQLRDTVGRCFPEKTFAKMLDLGCGTGLSGEAFEDITDQRTGVDLSENMVEISHEKMLYEHLFVGDVIDFVNKADEKWNLIVATDVLPYMGDIKLFFNGVSKCLEPNGLFGFSTEILSLDAFKGNDYSVGPHQRFAHQQKYIEIELSDNKLRLVEVDDITVRAEQGEPVPGQLYLVEKVV
;
A
#
# COMPACT_ATOMS: atom_id res chain seq x y z
N MET A 1 -22.86 24.22 4.69
CA MET A 1 -21.52 23.62 4.61
C MET A 1 -20.75 23.64 5.94
N LYS A 2 -20.56 24.78 6.65
CA LYS A 2 -19.80 24.82 7.93
C LYS A 2 -20.39 23.96 9.07
N THR A 3 -21.72 23.78 9.12
CA THR A 3 -22.41 22.98 10.15
C THR A 3 -22.14 21.48 9.98
N ASN A 4 -22.12 20.97 8.76
CA ASN A 4 -21.85 19.56 8.48
C ASN A 4 -20.39 19.17 8.83
N LYS A 5 -19.42 20.06 8.59
CA LYS A 5 -18.01 19.77 8.92
C LYS A 5 -17.79 19.62 10.44
N LYS A 6 -18.40 20.50 11.25
CA LYS A 6 -18.29 20.41 12.73
C LYS A 6 -18.99 19.15 13.26
N GLU A 7 -20.11 18.78 12.68
CA GLU A 7 -20.84 17.57 13.09
C GLU A 7 -20.08 16.30 12.68
N LEU A 8 -19.51 16.26 11.49
CA LEU A 8 -18.63 15.18 11.06
C LEU A 8 -17.45 15.00 12.03
N GLU A 9 -16.74 16.07 12.33
CA GLU A 9 -15.61 16.06 13.27
C GLU A 9 -16.04 15.58 14.67
N ARG A 10 -17.19 16.05 15.17
CA ARG A 10 -17.76 15.64 16.46
C ARG A 10 -18.04 14.13 16.49
N LEU A 11 -18.69 13.61 15.44
CA LEU A 11 -19.05 12.19 15.35
C LEU A 11 -17.83 11.30 15.20
N TYR A 12 -16.85 11.70 14.37
CA TYR A 12 -15.62 10.99 14.19
C TYR A 12 -14.81 10.91 15.50
N ASN A 13 -14.65 12.04 16.20
CA ASN A 13 -13.95 12.09 17.48
C ASN A 13 -14.69 11.31 18.58
N LEU A 14 -16.03 11.31 18.55
CA LEU A 14 -16.84 10.48 19.46
C LEU A 14 -16.56 8.99 19.20
N GLY A 15 -16.56 8.57 17.93
CA GLY A 15 -16.21 7.20 17.52
C GLY A 15 -14.83 6.79 18.03
N LEU A 16 -13.80 7.61 17.79
CA LEU A 16 -12.45 7.38 18.29
C LEU A 16 -12.38 7.23 19.82
N LYS A 17 -13.12 8.07 20.53
CA LYS A 17 -13.15 8.00 21.99
C LYS A 17 -13.79 6.70 22.48
N LEU A 18 -14.93 6.32 21.91
CA LEU A 18 -15.65 5.10 22.29
C LEU A 18 -14.86 3.85 21.94
N GLU A 19 -14.22 3.82 20.76
CA GLU A 19 -13.31 2.75 20.35
C GLU A 19 -12.17 2.55 21.36
N LYS A 20 -11.49 3.63 21.77
CA LYS A 20 -10.45 3.58 22.80
C LYS A 20 -10.94 3.09 24.17
N GLN A 21 -12.22 3.25 24.47
CA GLN A 21 -12.86 2.78 25.69
C GLN A 21 -13.35 1.32 25.58
N GLY A 22 -13.26 0.70 24.40
CA GLY A 22 -13.77 -0.64 24.13
C GLY A 22 -15.28 -0.71 23.89
N ASP A 23 -15.97 0.44 23.82
CA ASP A 23 -17.37 0.52 23.43
C ASP A 23 -17.49 0.51 21.89
N PHE A 24 -17.29 -0.68 21.31
CA PHE A 24 -17.32 -0.86 19.86
C PHE A 24 -18.71 -0.65 19.25
N ASP A 25 -19.80 -0.89 20.00
CA ASP A 25 -21.15 -0.68 19.50
C ASP A 25 -21.46 0.81 19.42
N GLY A 26 -21.17 1.58 20.47
CA GLY A 26 -21.28 3.03 20.45
C GLY A 26 -20.36 3.70 19.41
N ALA A 27 -19.13 3.19 19.25
CA ALA A 27 -18.22 3.66 18.21
C ALA A 27 -18.80 3.43 16.81
N THR A 28 -19.40 2.25 16.57
CA THR A 28 -20.04 1.90 15.30
C THR A 28 -21.17 2.87 14.95
N ASP A 29 -22.03 3.17 15.90
CA ASP A 29 -23.14 4.10 15.69
C ASP A 29 -22.65 5.52 15.34
N ALA A 30 -21.61 5.99 16.03
CA ALA A 30 -21.02 7.30 15.75
C ALA A 30 -20.36 7.33 14.35
N TYR A 31 -19.61 6.31 14.00
CA TYR A 31 -18.95 6.19 12.70
C TYR A 31 -19.94 6.05 11.53
N GLN A 32 -21.01 5.29 11.69
CA GLN A 32 -22.05 5.18 10.66
C GLN A 32 -22.79 6.50 10.43
N GLN A 33 -22.98 7.31 11.48
CA GLN A 33 -23.54 8.65 11.33
C GLN A 33 -22.54 9.59 10.62
N ALA A 34 -21.24 9.48 10.92
CA ALA A 34 -20.19 10.24 10.23
C ALA A 34 -20.14 9.90 8.74
N LEU A 35 -20.22 8.63 8.35
CA LEU A 35 -20.23 8.17 6.95
C LEU A 35 -21.45 8.70 6.15
N LYS A 36 -22.58 8.95 6.80
CA LYS A 36 -23.73 9.61 6.12
C LYS A 36 -23.44 11.05 5.75
N ILE A 37 -22.59 11.73 6.51
CA ILE A 37 -22.17 13.12 6.25
C ILE A 37 -21.02 13.15 5.24
N ASP A 38 -20.10 12.19 5.34
CA ASP A 38 -18.93 12.03 4.47
C ASP A 38 -18.94 10.67 3.77
N PRO A 39 -19.69 10.50 2.66
CA PRO A 39 -19.71 9.25 1.92
C PRO A 39 -18.38 8.91 1.21
N GLN A 40 -17.50 9.90 1.01
CA GLN A 40 -16.16 9.70 0.42
C GLN A 40 -15.18 9.09 1.42
N ASP A 41 -15.53 9.09 2.68
CA ASP A 41 -14.76 8.45 3.76
C ASP A 41 -13.31 8.96 3.86
N PHE A 42 -13.13 10.29 3.94
CA PHE A 42 -11.82 10.91 4.18
C PHE A 42 -11.16 10.44 5.50
N GLY A 43 -11.96 10.00 6.46
CA GLY A 43 -11.49 9.52 7.76
C GLY A 43 -11.12 8.03 7.82
N GLY A 44 -11.30 7.27 6.74
CA GLY A 44 -11.04 5.82 6.72
C GLY A 44 -11.95 5.00 7.65
N ILE A 45 -13.17 5.46 7.84
CA ILE A 45 -14.12 4.84 8.79
C ILE A 45 -14.44 3.40 8.39
N LYS A 46 -14.55 3.10 7.08
CA LYS A 46 -14.86 1.74 6.61
C LYS A 46 -13.79 0.73 7.01
N VAL A 47 -12.51 1.07 6.80
CA VAL A 47 -11.40 0.19 7.21
C VAL A 47 -11.32 0.09 8.73
N ARG A 48 -11.63 1.16 9.45
CA ARG A 48 -11.67 1.19 10.91
C ARG A 48 -12.80 0.30 11.47
N LEU A 49 -14.00 0.35 10.90
CA LEU A 49 -15.11 -0.54 11.26
C LEU A 49 -14.75 -2.01 10.97
N ALA A 50 -14.12 -2.28 9.82
CA ALA A 50 -13.67 -3.63 9.47
C ALA A 50 -12.62 -4.14 10.48
N SER A 51 -11.65 -3.31 10.90
CA SER A 51 -10.61 -3.68 11.87
C SER A 51 -11.20 -4.03 13.25
N MET A 52 -12.29 -3.40 13.64
CA MET A 52 -13.03 -3.73 14.87
C MET A 52 -13.95 -4.96 14.70
N GLY A 53 -14.09 -5.51 13.50
CA GLY A 53 -15.04 -6.58 13.21
C GLY A 53 -16.51 -6.12 13.26
N ARG A 54 -16.77 -4.85 12.98
CA ARG A 54 -18.09 -4.19 13.07
C ARG A 54 -18.63 -3.72 11.72
N GLY A 55 -18.00 -4.08 10.62
CA GLY A 55 -18.41 -3.74 9.26
C GLY A 55 -17.97 -4.79 8.26
N GLU A 56 -18.43 -4.65 7.03
CA GLU A 56 -17.90 -5.43 5.91
C GLU A 56 -16.46 -5.02 5.65
N VAL A 57 -15.63 -5.98 5.25
CA VAL A 57 -14.27 -5.69 4.78
C VAL A 57 -14.38 -5.03 3.41
N PRO A 58 -13.95 -3.76 3.23
CA PRO A 58 -14.05 -3.12 1.93
C PRO A 58 -13.07 -3.74 0.93
N GLU A 59 -13.37 -3.64 -0.36
CA GLU A 59 -12.45 -4.10 -1.41
C GLU A 59 -11.17 -3.26 -1.49
N ILE A 60 -11.26 -1.98 -1.10
CA ILE A 60 -10.14 -1.04 -1.12
C ILE A 60 -10.37 0.06 -0.08
N ALA A 61 -9.31 0.59 0.50
CA ALA A 61 -9.37 1.82 1.29
C ALA A 61 -9.77 3.01 0.40
N SER A 62 -10.58 3.95 0.92
CA SER A 62 -10.99 5.07 0.08
C SER A 62 -9.77 5.91 -0.35
N ARG A 63 -9.75 6.34 -1.61
CA ARG A 63 -8.69 7.19 -2.16
C ARG A 63 -8.55 8.49 -1.36
N ALA A 64 -9.68 9.05 -0.94
CA ALA A 64 -9.73 10.26 -0.12
C ALA A 64 -9.04 10.06 1.25
N TYR A 65 -9.24 8.91 1.88
CA TYR A 65 -8.56 8.55 3.12
C TYR A 65 -7.06 8.38 2.91
N VAL A 66 -6.66 7.58 1.92
CA VAL A 66 -5.23 7.29 1.66
C VAL A 66 -4.47 8.58 1.33
N SER A 67 -4.98 9.40 0.38
CA SER A 67 -4.37 10.69 0.05
C SER A 67 -4.26 11.60 1.28
N THR A 68 -5.33 11.76 2.06
CA THR A 68 -5.33 12.61 3.27
C THR A 68 -4.31 12.12 4.31
N LEU A 69 -4.22 10.80 4.51
CA LEU A 69 -3.30 10.18 5.47
C LEU A 69 -1.84 10.51 5.12
N PHE A 70 -1.48 10.37 3.85
CA PHE A 70 -0.12 10.60 3.38
C PHE A 70 0.20 12.09 3.25
N ASP A 71 -0.72 12.91 2.75
CA ASP A 71 -0.53 14.37 2.68
C ASP A 71 -0.24 15.01 4.05
N GLN A 72 -0.93 14.55 5.10
CA GLN A 72 -0.75 15.08 6.46
C GLN A 72 0.60 14.70 7.09
N ASN A 73 1.23 13.62 6.64
CA ASN A 73 2.44 13.09 7.23
C ASN A 73 3.69 13.30 6.36
N ALA A 74 3.56 13.83 5.15
CA ALA A 74 4.60 13.84 4.13
C ALA A 74 5.92 14.47 4.62
N GLU A 75 5.89 15.65 5.23
CA GLU A 75 7.09 16.38 5.70
C GLU A 75 7.92 15.61 6.75
N MET A 76 7.25 14.79 7.57
CA MET A 76 7.91 14.02 8.64
C MET A 76 8.00 12.53 8.32
N PHE A 77 7.61 12.13 7.11
CA PHE A 77 7.41 10.74 6.75
C PHE A 77 8.69 9.91 6.89
N ASP A 78 9.78 10.35 6.26
CA ASP A 78 11.04 9.62 6.31
C ASP A 78 11.57 9.52 7.75
N TYR A 79 11.54 10.64 8.51
CA TYR A 79 11.96 10.64 9.90
C TYR A 79 11.15 9.67 10.77
N ILE A 80 9.81 9.67 10.61
CA ILE A 80 8.95 8.78 11.40
C ILE A 80 9.11 7.33 10.92
N LEU A 81 9.00 7.09 9.61
CA LEU A 81 8.93 5.75 9.07
C LEU A 81 10.30 5.04 9.10
N VAL A 82 11.35 5.72 8.66
CA VAL A 82 12.70 5.14 8.58
C VAL A 82 13.39 5.19 9.94
N ASP A 83 13.51 6.39 10.55
CA ASP A 83 14.36 6.57 11.73
C ASP A 83 13.69 6.04 13.00
N GLN A 84 12.36 6.20 13.17
CA GLN A 84 11.67 5.78 14.39
C GLN A 84 11.07 4.38 14.28
N LEU A 85 10.51 4.00 13.13
CA LEU A 85 9.80 2.72 12.94
C LEU A 85 10.65 1.66 12.24
N GLY A 86 11.84 2.00 11.76
CA GLY A 86 12.81 1.08 11.15
C GLY A 86 12.38 0.52 9.79
N TYR A 87 11.56 1.25 9.04
CA TYR A 87 11.12 0.83 7.72
C TYR A 87 12.28 0.83 6.72
N ASN A 88 12.51 -0.30 6.08
CA ASN A 88 13.56 -0.47 5.07
C ASN A 88 13.18 -1.45 3.94
N VAL A 89 11.89 -1.67 3.73
CA VAL A 89 11.36 -2.64 2.75
C VAL A 89 11.90 -2.42 1.33
N PRO A 90 12.04 -1.17 0.80
CA PRO A 90 12.65 -0.96 -0.52
C PRO A 90 14.07 -1.51 -0.63
N PHE A 91 14.90 -1.33 0.40
CA PHE A 91 16.27 -1.84 0.42
C PHE A 91 16.31 -3.37 0.57
N GLN A 92 15.43 -3.96 1.39
CA GLN A 92 15.28 -5.41 1.46
C GLN A 92 14.89 -6.00 0.09
N LEU A 93 13.97 -5.34 -0.63
CA LEU A 93 13.60 -5.75 -1.98
C LEU A 93 14.77 -5.64 -2.96
N ARG A 94 15.54 -4.56 -2.88
CA ARG A 94 16.77 -4.39 -3.67
C ARG A 94 17.78 -5.51 -3.41
N ASP A 95 17.96 -5.90 -2.15
CA ASP A 95 18.82 -7.01 -1.76
C ASP A 95 18.31 -8.35 -2.31
N THR A 96 17.01 -8.61 -2.25
CA THR A 96 16.38 -9.81 -2.81
C THR A 96 16.57 -9.88 -4.33
N VAL A 97 16.40 -8.76 -5.05
CA VAL A 97 16.69 -8.69 -6.49
C VAL A 97 18.15 -8.99 -6.77
N GLY A 98 19.09 -8.40 -6.02
CA GLY A 98 20.52 -8.65 -6.18
C GLY A 98 20.94 -10.09 -5.89
N ARG A 99 20.29 -10.73 -4.90
CA ARG A 99 20.50 -12.14 -4.57
C ARG A 99 19.99 -13.10 -5.65
N CYS A 100 18.78 -12.84 -6.16
CA CYS A 100 18.14 -13.72 -7.16
C CYS A 100 18.66 -13.49 -8.58
N PHE A 101 19.05 -12.27 -8.90
CA PHE A 101 19.49 -11.84 -10.23
C PHE A 101 20.77 -10.99 -10.14
N PRO A 102 21.92 -11.59 -9.81
CA PRO A 102 23.19 -10.88 -9.73
C PRO A 102 23.51 -10.14 -11.05
N GLU A 103 24.00 -8.91 -10.94
CA GLU A 103 24.40 -8.07 -12.08
C GLU A 103 23.25 -7.64 -13.03
N LYS A 104 21.98 -7.95 -12.72
CA LYS A 104 20.85 -7.52 -13.54
C LYS A 104 20.60 -6.02 -13.34
N THR A 105 20.55 -5.29 -14.46
CA THR A 105 20.14 -3.89 -14.51
C THR A 105 18.83 -3.75 -15.28
N PHE A 106 18.17 -2.62 -15.11
CA PHE A 106 16.86 -2.38 -15.69
C PHE A 106 16.83 -1.04 -16.42
N ALA A 107 16.43 -1.05 -17.70
CA ALA A 107 16.30 0.17 -18.47
C ALA A 107 15.19 1.09 -17.92
N LYS A 108 14.09 0.48 -17.43
CA LYS A 108 12.94 1.23 -16.92
C LYS A 108 12.35 0.59 -15.66
N MET A 109 12.18 1.39 -14.64
CA MET A 109 11.49 1.04 -13.39
C MET A 109 10.21 1.85 -13.22
N LEU A 110 9.15 1.21 -12.75
CA LEU A 110 7.93 1.85 -12.27
C LEU A 110 7.78 1.59 -10.77
N ASP A 111 7.67 2.68 -10.01
CA ASP A 111 7.43 2.66 -8.57
C ASP A 111 5.98 3.07 -8.29
N LEU A 112 5.19 2.11 -7.88
CA LEU A 112 3.76 2.26 -7.57
C LEU A 112 3.59 2.54 -6.09
N GLY A 113 3.10 3.73 -5.74
CA GLY A 113 3.10 4.25 -4.39
C GLY A 113 4.50 4.73 -4.00
N CYS A 114 5.10 5.58 -4.82
CA CYS A 114 6.51 5.99 -4.66
C CYS A 114 6.79 6.79 -3.38
N GLY A 115 5.74 7.32 -2.74
CA GLY A 115 5.87 8.11 -1.51
C GLY A 115 6.92 9.21 -1.66
N THR A 116 7.84 9.28 -0.71
CA THR A 116 8.97 10.23 -0.70
C THR A 116 10.17 9.77 -1.53
N GLY A 117 10.07 8.63 -2.25
CA GLY A 117 11.11 8.17 -3.18
C GLY A 117 12.08 7.12 -2.62
N LEU A 118 11.78 6.44 -1.54
CA LEU A 118 12.67 5.44 -0.94
C LEU A 118 13.01 4.27 -1.88
N SER A 119 12.04 3.81 -2.71
CA SER A 119 12.32 2.80 -3.74
C SER A 119 13.20 3.36 -4.86
N GLY A 120 12.97 4.64 -5.26
CA GLY A 120 13.82 5.31 -6.24
C GLY A 120 15.28 5.35 -5.79
N GLU A 121 15.51 5.66 -4.51
CA GLU A 121 16.84 5.64 -3.89
C GLU A 121 17.45 4.23 -3.85
N ALA A 122 16.66 3.24 -3.38
CA ALA A 122 17.14 1.86 -3.24
C ALA A 122 17.56 1.22 -4.57
N PHE A 123 16.95 1.62 -5.69
CA PHE A 123 17.18 1.03 -7.01
C PHE A 123 17.97 1.94 -7.96
N GLU A 124 18.50 3.07 -7.48
CA GLU A 124 19.21 4.06 -8.31
C GLU A 124 20.39 3.46 -9.09
N ASP A 125 21.16 2.60 -8.43
CA ASP A 125 22.40 2.01 -8.96
C ASP A 125 22.19 0.96 -10.08
N ILE A 126 20.96 0.43 -10.22
CA ILE A 126 20.63 -0.63 -11.19
C ILE A 126 19.51 -0.27 -12.16
N THR A 127 19.04 0.98 -12.16
CA THR A 127 17.97 1.44 -13.05
C THR A 127 18.38 2.70 -13.81
N ASP A 128 18.11 2.72 -15.14
CA ASP A 128 18.44 3.89 -15.98
C ASP A 128 17.38 4.98 -15.91
N GLN A 129 16.09 4.59 -15.95
CA GLN A 129 14.96 5.49 -15.90
C GLN A 129 13.94 5.02 -14.85
N ARG A 130 13.46 5.94 -14.02
CA ARG A 130 12.50 5.67 -12.97
C ARG A 130 11.26 6.53 -13.14
N THR A 131 10.10 5.89 -13.08
CA THR A 131 8.79 6.53 -13.06
C THR A 131 8.13 6.28 -11.72
N GLY A 132 7.69 7.31 -11.01
CA GLY A 132 6.98 7.20 -9.74
C GLY A 132 5.51 7.61 -9.88
N VAL A 133 4.64 6.91 -9.17
CA VAL A 133 3.20 7.23 -9.07
C VAL A 133 2.79 7.19 -7.61
N ASP A 134 2.17 8.26 -7.12
CA ASP A 134 1.59 8.28 -5.77
C ASP A 134 0.26 9.02 -5.75
N LEU A 135 -0.62 8.67 -4.83
CA LEU A 135 -1.92 9.31 -4.66
C LEU A 135 -1.83 10.66 -3.94
N SER A 136 -0.76 10.86 -3.15
CA SER A 136 -0.49 12.07 -2.38
C SER A 136 0.35 13.06 -3.20
N GLU A 137 -0.19 14.26 -3.40
CA GLU A 137 0.51 15.36 -4.09
C GLU A 137 1.75 15.78 -3.28
N ASN A 138 1.63 15.85 -1.95
CA ASN A 138 2.74 16.25 -1.07
C ASN A 138 3.89 15.22 -1.08
N MET A 139 3.58 13.91 -1.17
CA MET A 139 4.60 12.87 -1.34
C MET A 139 5.35 13.02 -2.66
N VAL A 140 4.61 13.22 -3.74
CA VAL A 140 5.20 13.41 -5.08
C VAL A 140 6.08 14.67 -5.11
N GLU A 141 5.69 15.76 -4.44
CA GLU A 141 6.50 16.97 -4.34
C GLU A 141 7.85 16.71 -3.64
N ILE A 142 7.83 16.02 -2.49
CA ILE A 142 9.06 15.63 -1.77
C ILE A 142 9.93 14.70 -2.63
N SER A 143 9.32 13.73 -3.29
CA SER A 143 10.03 12.82 -4.19
C SER A 143 10.67 13.56 -5.37
N HIS A 144 9.99 14.59 -5.90
CA HIS A 144 10.52 15.45 -6.96
C HIS A 144 11.74 16.25 -6.51
N GLU A 145 11.73 16.79 -5.28
CA GLU A 145 12.85 17.53 -4.72
C GLU A 145 14.12 16.66 -4.58
N LYS A 146 13.97 15.35 -4.37
CA LYS A 146 15.08 14.40 -4.31
C LYS A 146 15.71 14.09 -5.67
N MET A 147 15.05 14.45 -6.78
CA MET A 147 15.50 14.23 -8.17
C MET A 147 15.84 12.75 -8.48
N LEU A 148 15.07 11.82 -7.91
CA LEU A 148 15.28 10.37 -8.07
C LEU A 148 14.51 9.77 -9.26
N TYR A 149 13.57 10.50 -9.85
CA TYR A 149 12.70 10.02 -10.92
C TYR A 149 12.74 10.96 -12.12
N GLU A 150 12.75 10.39 -13.33
CA GLU A 150 12.58 11.11 -14.58
C GLU A 150 11.13 11.54 -14.81
N HIS A 151 10.17 10.75 -14.30
CA HIS A 151 8.74 11.03 -14.40
C HIS A 151 8.04 10.76 -13.08
N LEU A 152 7.20 11.71 -12.66
CA LEU A 152 6.37 11.59 -11.46
C LEU A 152 4.92 11.94 -11.79
N PHE A 153 4.00 11.15 -11.27
CA PHE A 153 2.57 11.31 -11.48
C PHE A 153 1.80 11.28 -10.16
N VAL A 154 0.91 12.26 -9.97
CA VAL A 154 -0.08 12.21 -8.91
C VAL A 154 -1.29 11.43 -9.41
N GLY A 155 -1.57 10.26 -8.81
CA GLY A 155 -2.68 9.43 -9.25
C GLY A 155 -2.81 8.09 -8.53
N ASP A 156 -3.93 7.44 -8.78
CA ASP A 156 -4.21 6.11 -8.26
C ASP A 156 -3.44 5.05 -9.06
N VAL A 157 -2.72 4.19 -8.38
CA VAL A 157 -1.85 3.18 -9.00
C VAL A 157 -2.62 2.14 -9.82
N ILE A 158 -3.84 1.77 -9.42
CA ILE A 158 -4.70 0.84 -10.19
C ILE A 158 -5.13 1.50 -11.50
N ASP A 159 -5.58 2.75 -11.42
CA ASP A 159 -5.96 3.53 -12.61
C ASP A 159 -4.77 3.72 -13.55
N PHE A 160 -3.57 3.99 -13.00
CA PHE A 160 -2.36 4.19 -13.78
C PHE A 160 -1.99 2.93 -14.57
N VAL A 161 -1.80 1.78 -13.90
CA VAL A 161 -1.39 0.54 -14.58
C VAL A 161 -2.44 0.00 -15.57
N ASN A 162 -3.71 0.35 -15.39
CA ASN A 162 -4.77 -0.07 -16.33
C ASN A 162 -4.93 0.86 -17.54
N LYS A 163 -4.32 2.05 -17.53
CA LYS A 163 -4.36 3.04 -18.61
C LYS A 163 -3.03 3.23 -19.33
N ALA A 164 -1.92 2.76 -18.73
CA ALA A 164 -0.60 2.93 -19.30
C ALA A 164 -0.40 2.04 -20.54
N ASP A 165 0.10 2.63 -21.61
CA ASP A 165 0.54 1.90 -22.82
C ASP A 165 2.02 1.52 -22.75
N GLU A 166 2.77 2.14 -21.83
CA GLU A 166 4.21 1.88 -21.61
C GLU A 166 4.42 0.59 -20.84
N LYS A 167 5.64 0.03 -21.00
CA LYS A 167 6.07 -1.15 -20.29
C LYS A 167 7.39 -0.93 -19.56
N TRP A 168 7.56 -1.66 -18.47
CA TRP A 168 8.71 -1.57 -17.58
C TRP A 168 9.38 -2.92 -17.38
N ASN A 169 10.71 -2.88 -17.18
CA ASN A 169 11.50 -4.08 -16.89
C ASN A 169 11.45 -4.47 -15.41
N LEU A 170 11.24 -3.48 -14.55
CA LEU A 170 11.05 -3.62 -13.11
C LEU A 170 9.83 -2.80 -12.69
N ILE A 171 8.93 -3.41 -11.93
CA ILE A 171 7.86 -2.72 -11.22
C ILE A 171 8.03 -3.01 -9.73
N VAL A 172 7.88 -2.01 -8.88
CA VAL A 172 7.92 -2.16 -7.43
C VAL A 172 6.67 -1.55 -6.79
N ALA A 173 6.20 -2.14 -5.69
CA ALA A 173 5.06 -1.66 -4.91
C ALA A 173 5.28 -2.00 -3.42
N THR A 174 6.14 -1.23 -2.77
CA THR A 174 6.45 -1.43 -1.35
C THR A 174 5.44 -0.70 -0.47
N ASP A 175 4.80 -1.44 0.43
CA ASP A 175 3.79 -0.95 1.40
C ASP A 175 2.52 -0.34 0.75
N VAL A 176 2.15 -0.81 -0.44
CA VAL A 176 0.97 -0.38 -1.20
C VAL A 176 -0.23 -1.31 -0.99
N LEU A 177 -0.01 -2.62 -1.00
CA LEU A 177 -1.06 -3.62 -0.82
C LEU A 177 -1.81 -3.51 0.52
N PRO A 178 -1.22 -3.00 1.61
CA PRO A 178 -1.94 -2.72 2.85
C PRO A 178 -3.13 -1.74 2.73
N TYR A 179 -3.31 -1.09 1.59
CA TYR A 179 -4.45 -0.21 1.29
C TYR A 179 -5.46 -0.83 0.31
N MET A 180 -5.23 -2.07 -0.14
CA MET A 180 -6.07 -2.82 -1.08
C MET A 180 -6.50 -4.15 -0.46
N GLY A 181 -7.79 -4.49 -0.53
CA GLY A 181 -8.29 -5.83 -0.21
C GLY A 181 -8.32 -6.70 -1.45
N ASP A 182 -9.12 -6.33 -2.46
CA ASP A 182 -9.10 -7.01 -3.75
C ASP A 182 -7.94 -6.51 -4.63
N ILE A 183 -6.99 -7.42 -4.91
CA ILE A 183 -5.78 -7.11 -5.70
C ILE A 183 -5.87 -7.50 -7.17
N LYS A 184 -6.99 -8.04 -7.64
CA LYS A 184 -7.14 -8.57 -9.01
C LYS A 184 -6.86 -7.56 -10.09
N LEU A 185 -7.52 -6.40 -10.03
CA LEU A 185 -7.35 -5.34 -11.02
C LEU A 185 -5.92 -4.77 -11.00
N PHE A 186 -5.32 -4.70 -9.81
CA PHE A 186 -3.95 -4.24 -9.65
C PHE A 186 -2.96 -5.19 -10.30
N PHE A 187 -2.99 -6.50 -9.98
CA PHE A 187 -2.08 -7.50 -10.56
C PHE A 187 -2.27 -7.66 -12.07
N ASN A 188 -3.52 -7.58 -12.55
CA ASN A 188 -3.80 -7.60 -13.99
C ASN A 188 -3.14 -6.40 -14.71
N GLY A 189 -3.28 -5.19 -14.15
CA GLY A 189 -2.64 -3.99 -14.67
C GLY A 189 -1.11 -4.10 -14.64
N VAL A 190 -0.53 -4.49 -13.50
CA VAL A 190 0.92 -4.70 -13.36
C VAL A 190 1.44 -5.69 -14.41
N SER A 191 0.77 -6.85 -14.56
CA SER A 191 1.18 -7.83 -15.57
C SER A 191 1.16 -7.26 -16.98
N LYS A 192 0.18 -6.46 -17.34
CA LYS A 192 0.12 -5.79 -18.66
C LYS A 192 1.28 -4.82 -18.88
N CYS A 193 1.67 -4.10 -17.83
CA CYS A 193 2.74 -3.10 -17.88
C CYS A 193 4.15 -3.71 -17.79
N LEU A 194 4.30 -4.96 -17.40
CA LEU A 194 5.60 -5.64 -17.39
C LEU A 194 6.03 -6.06 -18.79
N GLU A 195 7.33 -5.88 -19.10
CA GLU A 195 7.99 -6.52 -20.23
C GLU A 195 8.07 -8.04 -20.01
N PRO A 196 8.20 -8.87 -21.08
CA PRO A 196 8.55 -10.27 -20.93
C PRO A 196 9.81 -10.46 -20.09
N ASN A 197 9.81 -11.36 -19.12
CA ASN A 197 10.87 -11.58 -18.13
C ASN A 197 11.16 -10.34 -17.25
N GLY A 198 10.27 -9.36 -17.23
CA GLY A 198 10.28 -8.25 -16.28
C GLY A 198 9.97 -8.73 -14.87
N LEU A 199 10.48 -8.02 -13.87
CA LEU A 199 10.30 -8.34 -12.46
C LEU A 199 9.27 -7.43 -11.82
N PHE A 200 8.48 -8.00 -10.90
CA PHE A 200 7.61 -7.24 -10.01
C PHE A 200 7.93 -7.61 -8.56
N GLY A 201 8.29 -6.61 -7.77
CA GLY A 201 8.54 -6.73 -6.34
C GLY A 201 7.48 -5.99 -5.52
N PHE A 202 6.94 -6.64 -4.47
CA PHE A 202 5.94 -6.01 -3.62
C PHE A 202 5.97 -6.57 -2.20
N SER A 203 5.40 -5.81 -1.26
CA SER A 203 5.25 -6.24 0.14
C SER A 203 3.79 -6.35 0.56
N THR A 204 3.54 -7.19 1.56
CA THR A 204 2.23 -7.35 2.21
C THR A 204 2.41 -7.35 3.72
N GLU A 205 1.35 -7.02 4.47
CA GLU A 205 1.25 -7.39 5.87
C GLU A 205 0.60 -8.77 5.99
N ILE A 206 0.90 -9.51 7.06
CA ILE A 206 0.32 -10.81 7.34
C ILE A 206 -0.46 -10.80 8.66
N LEU A 207 -1.46 -11.68 8.73
CA LEU A 207 -2.26 -11.94 9.92
C LEU A 207 -2.33 -13.44 10.18
N SER A 208 -2.75 -13.82 11.38
CA SER A 208 -3.08 -15.22 11.67
C SER A 208 -4.22 -15.71 10.77
N LEU A 209 -4.22 -16.98 10.40
CA LEU A 209 -5.26 -17.56 9.55
C LEU A 209 -6.68 -17.34 10.08
N ASP A 210 -6.86 -17.39 11.40
CA ASP A 210 -8.16 -17.17 12.05
C ASP A 210 -8.68 -15.75 11.87
N ALA A 211 -7.78 -14.75 11.71
CA ALA A 211 -8.17 -13.36 11.50
C ALA A 211 -8.84 -13.13 10.14
N PHE A 212 -8.58 -13.98 9.15
CA PHE A 212 -9.23 -13.91 7.83
C PHE A 212 -10.68 -14.40 7.84
N LYS A 213 -11.10 -15.19 8.83
CA LYS A 213 -12.47 -15.73 8.95
C LYS A 213 -12.96 -16.41 7.67
N GLY A 214 -12.05 -17.03 6.91
CA GLY A 214 -12.35 -17.72 5.65
C GLY A 214 -12.36 -16.80 4.40
N ASN A 215 -12.05 -15.51 4.54
CA ASN A 215 -11.93 -14.60 3.40
C ASN A 215 -10.50 -14.61 2.86
N ASP A 216 -10.32 -14.21 1.62
CA ASP A 216 -9.01 -14.09 0.94
C ASP A 216 -8.14 -12.98 1.52
N TYR A 217 -8.77 -11.92 2.03
CA TYR A 217 -8.14 -10.78 2.68
C TYR A 217 -8.95 -10.27 3.88
N SER A 218 -8.31 -9.53 4.77
CA SER A 218 -8.94 -8.95 5.95
C SER A 218 -8.26 -7.64 6.33
N VAL A 219 -8.89 -6.86 7.21
CA VAL A 219 -8.29 -5.64 7.78
C VAL A 219 -7.78 -5.96 9.18
N GLY A 220 -6.49 -5.74 9.39
CA GLY A 220 -5.82 -5.91 10.67
C GLY A 220 -6.10 -4.80 11.68
N PRO A 221 -5.56 -4.91 12.91
CA PRO A 221 -5.82 -3.97 14.01
C PRO A 221 -5.30 -2.55 13.72
N HIS A 222 -4.35 -2.40 12.81
CA HIS A 222 -3.78 -1.11 12.41
C HIS A 222 -4.46 -0.48 11.19
N GLN A 223 -5.68 -0.92 10.85
CA GLN A 223 -6.45 -0.48 9.68
C GLN A 223 -5.69 -0.69 8.35
N ARG A 224 -4.89 -1.77 8.28
CA ARG A 224 -4.18 -2.22 7.09
C ARG A 224 -4.75 -3.54 6.61
N PHE A 225 -4.83 -3.69 5.29
CA PHE A 225 -5.19 -4.99 4.69
C PHE A 225 -4.03 -5.97 4.79
N ALA A 226 -4.37 -7.20 5.03
CA ALA A 226 -3.49 -8.35 4.87
C ALA A 226 -4.17 -9.37 3.96
N HIS A 227 -3.38 -10.19 3.29
CA HIS A 227 -3.84 -11.17 2.30
C HIS A 227 -3.40 -12.58 2.71
N GLN A 228 -4.25 -13.57 2.44
CA GLN A 228 -3.77 -14.95 2.53
C GLN A 228 -2.76 -15.21 1.43
N GLN A 229 -1.64 -15.84 1.75
CA GLN A 229 -0.60 -16.20 0.76
C GLN A 229 -1.19 -16.98 -0.41
N LYS A 230 -2.12 -17.91 -0.14
CA LYS A 230 -2.79 -18.68 -1.18
C LYS A 230 -3.57 -17.79 -2.17
N TYR A 231 -4.20 -16.73 -1.70
CA TYR A 231 -4.91 -15.77 -2.56
C TYR A 231 -3.92 -15.04 -3.46
N ILE A 232 -2.80 -14.56 -2.90
CA ILE A 232 -1.73 -13.94 -3.68
C ILE A 232 -1.21 -14.90 -4.76
N GLU A 233 -0.91 -16.15 -4.41
CA GLU A 233 -0.40 -17.16 -5.35
C GLU A 233 -1.37 -17.45 -6.50
N ILE A 234 -2.68 -17.49 -6.24
CA ILE A 234 -3.73 -17.64 -7.26
C ILE A 234 -3.69 -16.42 -8.21
N GLU A 235 -3.71 -15.22 -7.67
CA GLU A 235 -3.70 -13.99 -8.49
C GLU A 235 -2.42 -13.84 -9.30
N LEU A 236 -1.27 -14.25 -8.76
CA LEU A 236 0.00 -14.30 -9.51
C LEU A 236 -0.12 -15.27 -10.70
N SER A 237 -0.62 -16.49 -10.46
CA SER A 237 -0.78 -17.51 -11.50
C SER A 237 -1.74 -17.07 -12.61
N ASP A 238 -2.88 -16.50 -12.24
CA ASP A 238 -3.90 -16.03 -13.19
C ASP A 238 -3.40 -14.89 -14.08
N ASN A 239 -2.42 -14.13 -13.58
CA ASN A 239 -1.79 -13.03 -14.30
C ASN A 239 -0.43 -13.37 -14.93
N LYS A 240 -0.07 -14.67 -15.02
CA LYS A 240 1.21 -15.12 -15.61
C LYS A 240 2.43 -14.52 -14.91
N LEU A 241 2.38 -14.35 -13.61
CA LEU A 241 3.45 -13.91 -12.76
C LEU A 241 3.97 -15.11 -11.97
N ARG A 242 5.19 -15.53 -12.26
CA ARG A 242 5.83 -16.67 -11.62
C ARG A 242 6.55 -16.20 -10.35
N LEU A 243 6.24 -16.82 -9.22
CA LEU A 243 6.96 -16.57 -7.97
C LEU A 243 8.44 -16.96 -8.13
N VAL A 244 9.33 -16.02 -7.83
CA VAL A 244 10.78 -16.22 -7.78
C VAL A 244 11.22 -16.44 -6.33
N GLU A 245 10.81 -15.55 -5.43
CA GLU A 245 11.19 -15.59 -4.02
C GLU A 245 10.06 -15.01 -3.17
N VAL A 246 9.91 -15.50 -1.96
CA VAL A 246 9.10 -14.89 -0.90
C VAL A 246 9.87 -14.95 0.41
N ASP A 247 10.10 -13.79 1.02
CA ASP A 247 10.81 -13.65 2.29
C ASP A 247 9.84 -13.16 3.37
N ASP A 248 9.85 -13.79 4.56
CA ASP A 248 9.20 -13.23 5.73
C ASP A 248 10.03 -12.04 6.25
N ILE A 249 9.38 -10.91 6.45
CA ILE A 249 10.03 -9.66 6.86
C ILE A 249 9.34 -9.02 8.06
N THR A 250 10.05 -8.14 8.73
CA THR A 250 9.45 -7.10 9.56
C THR A 250 9.29 -5.85 8.70
N VAL A 251 8.04 -5.43 8.44
CA VAL A 251 7.77 -4.25 7.62
C VAL A 251 8.24 -2.98 8.34
N ARG A 252 7.85 -2.86 9.61
CA ARG A 252 8.21 -1.75 10.52
C ARG A 252 7.92 -2.14 11.96
N ALA A 253 8.33 -1.31 12.90
CA ALA A 253 7.82 -1.39 14.27
C ALA A 253 6.58 -0.50 14.42
N GLU A 254 5.56 -0.96 15.15
CA GLU A 254 4.39 -0.17 15.50
C GLU A 254 4.07 -0.35 16.98
N GLN A 255 4.00 0.74 17.75
CA GLN A 255 3.85 0.72 19.21
C GLN A 255 4.90 -0.14 19.94
N GLY A 256 6.11 -0.25 19.35
CA GLY A 256 7.21 -1.05 19.91
C GLY A 256 7.21 -2.52 19.50
N GLU A 257 6.20 -3.00 18.78
CA GLU A 257 6.10 -4.38 18.31
C GLU A 257 6.37 -4.46 16.80
N PRO A 258 7.03 -5.55 16.31
CA PRO A 258 7.26 -5.74 14.89
C PRO A 258 5.95 -6.03 14.15
N VAL A 259 5.72 -5.33 13.04
CA VAL A 259 4.64 -5.66 12.10
C VAL A 259 5.15 -6.71 11.12
N PRO A 260 4.63 -7.95 11.17
CA PRO A 260 5.07 -9.00 10.28
C PRO A 260 4.51 -8.78 8.87
N GLY A 261 5.32 -9.10 7.87
CA GLY A 261 4.95 -9.02 6.47
C GLY A 261 5.69 -10.04 5.61
N GLN A 262 5.38 -10.04 4.34
CA GLN A 262 6.06 -10.82 3.31
C GLN A 262 6.50 -9.93 2.17
N LEU A 263 7.68 -10.21 1.66
CA LEU A 263 8.27 -9.57 0.49
C LEU A 263 8.28 -10.57 -0.65
N TYR A 264 7.65 -10.22 -1.75
CA TYR A 264 7.51 -11.05 -2.93
C TYR A 264 8.35 -10.51 -4.07
N LEU A 265 9.09 -11.39 -4.75
CA LEU A 265 9.71 -11.13 -6.03
C LEU A 265 9.13 -12.11 -7.05
N VAL A 266 8.56 -11.58 -8.13
CA VAL A 266 7.93 -12.37 -9.19
C VAL A 266 8.45 -11.96 -10.56
N GLU A 267 8.37 -12.86 -11.53
CA GLU A 267 8.79 -12.65 -12.90
C GLU A 267 7.63 -12.90 -13.85
N LYS A 268 7.48 -12.05 -14.87
CA LYS A 268 6.48 -12.25 -15.91
C LYS A 268 6.88 -13.39 -16.84
N VAL A 269 6.01 -14.39 -16.94
CA VAL A 269 6.18 -15.52 -17.87
C VAL A 269 5.63 -15.13 -19.25
N VAL A 270 6.32 -15.55 -20.30
CA VAL A 270 5.93 -15.28 -21.71
C VAL A 270 4.73 -16.12 -22.13
#